data_8344c3dff0d94d2caea630525cb91dbd
#
_entry.id   8344c3dff0d94d2caea630525cb91dbd
#
_cell.length_a   1.000
_cell.length_b   1.000
_cell.length_c   1.000
_cell.angle_alpha   90.00
_cell.angle_beta   90.00
_cell.angle_gamma   90.00
#
_symmetry.space_group_name_H-M   'P 1'
#
loop_
_entity.id
_entity.type
_entity.pdbx_description
1 polymer ?
#
loop_
_entity_poly.entity_id
_entity_poly.type
_entity_poly.pdbx_seq_one_letter_code
_entity_poly.pdbx_strand_id
1 'polypeptide(L)'
;IALLREKGFTGECLNVVTACATGAHCIGTALRDIRHGYIDAALVGGTEESVSPICIAGFTNLSALTRAEDPKEASLPFDARRGGFVAGEGAGALVIESLESALARGAEPIAEIAGFGSTGDAYHMTAPDPEATAITAAMAAALAEGGFTPADLGHLNAHGTGTPANDATESKALANLMGADAAAELPVTSIKGTTGHMLGAAGAVEAIVCALSVARDAVPPTAGFAEAAEDCPVAVVTEAVTDYPQKVALSTSLGFGGHNAALAFSPYKG
;
A
#
# COMPACT_ATOMS: atom_id res chain seq x y z
N ILE A 1 23.37 -1.22 8.56
CA ILE A 1 24.53 -2.12 8.77
C ILE A 1 24.84 -2.30 10.26
N ALA A 2 24.97 -1.23 11.07
CA ALA A 2 25.29 -1.35 12.50
C ALA A 2 24.28 -2.24 13.26
N LEU A 3 22.98 -2.00 13.09
CA LEU A 3 21.90 -2.81 13.69
C LEU A 3 21.96 -4.26 13.22
N LEU A 4 22.12 -4.49 11.92
CA LEU A 4 22.19 -5.84 11.34
C LEU A 4 23.34 -6.64 11.94
N ARG A 5 24.53 -6.00 12.03
CA ARG A 5 25.70 -6.61 12.66
C ARG A 5 25.47 -6.93 14.14
N GLU A 6 24.87 -6.01 14.90
CA GLU A 6 24.56 -6.21 16.32
C GLU A 6 23.60 -7.39 16.54
N LYS A 7 22.63 -7.56 15.65
CA LYS A 7 21.62 -8.62 15.71
C LYS A 7 22.01 -9.90 14.97
N GLY A 8 23.21 -9.99 14.42
CA GLY A 8 23.72 -11.19 13.77
C GLY A 8 23.18 -11.47 12.38
N PHE A 9 22.59 -10.48 11.70
CA PHE A 9 22.21 -10.62 10.30
C PHE A 9 23.45 -10.62 9.41
N THR A 10 23.62 -11.67 8.62
CA THR A 10 24.79 -11.88 7.74
C THR A 10 24.42 -11.99 6.26
N GLY A 11 23.13 -11.91 5.92
CA GLY A 11 22.63 -11.97 4.56
C GLY A 11 22.85 -10.68 3.76
N GLU A 12 22.28 -10.64 2.57
CA GLU A 12 22.34 -9.48 1.70
C GLU A 12 21.71 -8.24 2.35
N CYS A 13 22.25 -7.07 2.00
CA CYS A 13 21.68 -5.78 2.38
C CYS A 13 21.43 -5.00 1.09
N LEU A 14 20.18 -5.00 0.63
CA LEU A 14 19.77 -4.39 -0.62
C LEU A 14 19.02 -3.09 -0.38
N ASN A 15 19.15 -2.15 -1.31
CA ASN A 15 18.37 -0.94 -1.38
C ASN A 15 17.45 -1.02 -2.60
N VAL A 16 16.14 -1.15 -2.37
CA VAL A 16 15.12 -1.11 -3.42
C VAL A 16 14.66 0.33 -3.58
N VAL A 17 14.59 0.83 -4.83
CA VAL A 17 14.10 2.18 -5.12
C VAL A 17 13.13 2.12 -6.30
N THR A 18 11.85 2.36 -6.01
CA THR A 18 10.75 2.39 -6.98
C THR A 18 9.78 3.54 -6.66
N ALA A 19 10.34 4.71 -6.33
CA ALA A 19 9.60 5.90 -5.92
C ALA A 19 8.58 5.57 -4.80
N CYS A 20 7.31 5.94 -4.95
CA CYS A 20 6.29 5.73 -3.91
C CYS A 20 5.97 4.25 -3.63
N ALA A 21 6.34 3.32 -4.51
CA ALA A 21 6.15 1.88 -4.32
C ALA A 21 7.34 1.16 -3.64
N THR A 22 8.38 1.90 -3.24
CA THR A 22 9.62 1.36 -2.67
C THR A 22 9.38 0.39 -1.51
N GLY A 23 8.60 0.80 -0.51
CA GLY A 23 8.34 -0.03 0.68
C GLY A 23 7.63 -1.34 0.34
N ALA A 24 6.63 -1.30 -0.56
CA ALA A 24 5.90 -2.48 -1.00
C ALA A 24 6.80 -3.42 -1.83
N HIS A 25 7.63 -2.89 -2.74
CA HIS A 25 8.58 -3.69 -3.51
C HIS A 25 9.68 -4.30 -2.64
N CYS A 26 10.15 -3.58 -1.62
CA CYS A 26 11.11 -4.12 -0.65
C CYS A 26 10.54 -5.38 0.04
N ILE A 27 9.30 -5.31 0.53
CA ILE A 27 8.60 -6.43 1.16
C ILE A 27 8.41 -7.57 0.15
N GLY A 28 7.88 -7.26 -1.03
CA GLY A 28 7.58 -8.27 -2.06
C GLY A 28 8.83 -8.99 -2.60
N THR A 29 9.96 -8.29 -2.72
CA THR A 29 11.23 -8.91 -3.11
C THR A 29 11.69 -9.92 -2.07
N ALA A 30 11.73 -9.52 -0.81
CA ALA A 30 12.14 -10.41 0.27
C ALA A 30 11.14 -11.59 0.48
N LEU A 31 9.84 -11.38 0.26
CA LEU A 31 8.86 -12.47 0.26
C LEU A 31 9.21 -13.55 -0.78
N ARG A 32 9.60 -13.13 -2.00
CA ARG A 32 10.01 -14.06 -3.06
C ARG A 32 11.27 -14.81 -2.67
N ASP A 33 12.25 -14.13 -2.08
CA ASP A 33 13.50 -14.76 -1.65
C ASP A 33 13.27 -15.80 -0.55
N ILE A 34 12.38 -15.54 0.41
CA ILE A 34 11.95 -16.50 1.42
C ILE A 34 11.23 -17.69 0.78
N ARG A 35 10.28 -17.45 -0.14
CA ARG A 35 9.52 -18.52 -0.82
C ARG A 35 10.38 -19.42 -1.68
N HIS A 36 11.44 -18.87 -2.28
CA HIS A 36 12.40 -19.66 -3.06
C HIS A 36 13.49 -20.31 -2.20
N GLY A 37 13.49 -20.09 -0.89
CA GLY A 37 14.44 -20.68 0.04
C GLY A 37 15.84 -20.08 -0.04
N TYR A 38 15.98 -18.87 -0.56
CA TYR A 38 17.28 -18.16 -0.56
C TYR A 38 17.61 -17.61 0.81
N ILE A 39 16.61 -17.21 1.58
CA ILE A 39 16.71 -16.71 2.95
C ILE A 39 15.55 -17.22 3.80
N ASP A 40 15.73 -17.32 5.11
CA ASP A 40 14.69 -17.75 6.05
C ASP A 40 13.92 -16.55 6.65
N ALA A 41 14.62 -15.41 6.79
CA ALA A 41 14.06 -14.20 7.38
C ALA A 41 14.70 -12.95 6.81
N ALA A 42 13.95 -11.84 6.81
CA ALA A 42 14.43 -10.54 6.39
C ALA A 42 13.86 -9.41 7.28
N LEU A 43 14.69 -8.40 7.53
CA LEU A 43 14.21 -7.09 8.01
C LEU A 43 13.96 -6.23 6.77
N VAL A 44 12.70 -5.87 6.54
CA VAL A 44 12.23 -5.12 5.37
C VAL A 44 11.55 -3.83 5.80
N GLY A 45 11.47 -2.86 4.89
CA GLY A 45 10.77 -1.63 5.20
C GLY A 45 11.04 -0.51 4.21
N GLY A 46 10.62 0.68 4.59
CA GLY A 46 10.87 1.92 3.87
C GLY A 46 11.00 3.08 4.84
N THR A 47 11.79 4.05 4.47
CA THR A 47 11.97 5.30 5.22
C THR A 47 12.04 6.48 4.25
N GLU A 48 11.52 7.61 4.67
CA GLU A 48 11.53 8.83 3.86
C GLU A 48 11.58 10.06 4.74
N GLU A 49 12.37 11.06 4.31
CA GLU A 49 12.44 12.42 4.85
C GLU A 49 12.23 13.38 3.68
N SER A 50 10.98 13.62 3.31
CA SER A 50 10.60 14.39 2.12
C SER A 50 10.13 15.81 2.42
N VAL A 51 9.97 16.19 3.69
CA VAL A 51 9.55 17.55 4.09
C VAL A 51 10.77 18.47 4.14
N SER A 52 11.42 18.63 3.01
CA SER A 52 12.58 19.50 2.82
C SER A 52 12.31 20.56 1.74
N PRO A 53 12.96 21.74 1.80
CA PRO A 53 12.71 22.81 0.82
C PRO A 53 12.88 22.37 -0.64
N ILE A 54 13.87 21.52 -0.92
CA ILE A 54 14.14 21.06 -2.29
C ILE A 54 13.09 20.05 -2.77
N CYS A 55 12.64 19.14 -1.91
CA CYS A 55 11.59 18.18 -2.27
C CYS A 55 10.24 18.89 -2.47
N ILE A 56 9.88 19.79 -1.56
CA ILE A 56 8.64 20.57 -1.68
C ILE A 56 8.67 21.44 -2.95
N ALA A 57 9.78 22.10 -3.27
CA ALA A 57 9.92 22.85 -4.50
C ALA A 57 9.78 21.95 -5.75
N GLY A 58 10.39 20.75 -5.74
CA GLY A 58 10.29 19.78 -6.82
C GLY A 58 8.86 19.34 -7.07
N PHE A 59 8.15 18.89 -6.03
CA PHE A 59 6.75 18.45 -6.16
C PHE A 59 5.78 19.61 -6.44
N THR A 60 6.07 20.83 -5.98
CA THR A 60 5.31 22.03 -6.35
C THR A 60 5.42 22.30 -7.84
N ASN A 61 6.63 22.21 -8.43
CA ASN A 61 6.84 22.39 -9.85
C ASN A 61 6.13 21.34 -10.70
N LEU A 62 5.97 20.13 -10.17
CA LEU A 62 5.18 19.06 -10.79
C LEU A 62 3.67 19.25 -10.61
N SER A 63 3.23 20.28 -9.86
CA SER A 63 1.82 20.48 -9.49
C SER A 63 1.19 19.25 -8.81
N ALA A 64 1.98 18.50 -8.06
CA ALA A 64 1.56 17.26 -7.42
C ALA A 64 1.05 17.48 -5.98
N LEU A 65 1.49 18.57 -5.33
CA LEU A 65 1.06 18.89 -3.96
C LEU A 65 -0.29 19.60 -3.94
N THR A 66 -1.03 19.35 -2.86
CA THR A 66 -2.24 20.12 -2.57
C THR A 66 -1.94 21.62 -2.45
N ARG A 67 -2.92 22.44 -2.80
CA ARG A 67 -2.89 23.90 -2.62
C ARG A 67 -3.86 24.37 -1.54
N ALA A 68 -4.47 23.44 -0.80
CA ALA A 68 -5.37 23.77 0.29
C ALA A 68 -4.60 24.51 1.40
N GLU A 69 -5.19 25.58 1.90
CA GLU A 69 -4.64 26.38 3.00
C GLU A 69 -5.08 25.85 4.37
N ASP A 70 -6.26 25.23 4.44
CA ASP A 70 -6.75 24.56 5.66
C ASP A 70 -6.13 23.15 5.73
N PRO A 71 -5.37 22.83 6.79
CA PRO A 71 -4.83 21.48 6.98
C PRO A 71 -5.88 20.36 6.99
N LYS A 72 -7.12 20.66 7.38
CA LYS A 72 -8.21 19.69 7.40
C LYS A 72 -8.74 19.35 6.02
N GLU A 73 -8.44 20.17 5.03
CA GLU A 73 -8.82 20.01 3.63
C GLU A 73 -7.62 19.70 2.72
N ALA A 74 -6.46 19.40 3.31
CA ALA A 74 -5.23 19.25 2.56
C ALA A 74 -5.02 17.84 2.00
N SER A 75 -5.24 16.79 2.79
CA SER A 75 -5.10 15.40 2.38
C SER A 75 -6.47 14.72 2.31
N LEU A 76 -7.00 14.58 1.10
CA LEU A 76 -8.39 14.19 0.83
C LEU A 76 -8.47 12.97 -0.11
N PRO A 77 -8.02 11.78 0.28
CA PRO A 77 -8.11 10.60 -0.58
C PRO A 77 -9.55 10.31 -1.01
N PHE A 78 -9.77 10.13 -2.33
CA PHE A 78 -11.05 9.81 -2.98
C PHE A 78 -12.16 10.87 -2.85
N ASP A 79 -11.92 11.98 -2.16
CA ASP A 79 -12.90 13.06 -1.99
C ASP A 79 -13.01 13.92 -3.26
N ALA A 80 -14.21 14.44 -3.52
CA ALA A 80 -14.48 15.30 -4.69
C ALA A 80 -13.65 16.60 -4.68
N ARG A 81 -13.25 17.07 -3.49
CA ARG A 81 -12.44 18.28 -3.30
C ARG A 81 -10.93 18.04 -3.39
N ARG A 82 -10.48 16.78 -3.59
CA ARG A 82 -9.06 16.43 -3.68
C ARG A 82 -8.33 17.23 -4.75
N GLY A 83 -7.12 17.63 -4.52
CA GLY A 83 -6.37 18.48 -5.47
C GLY A 83 -4.87 18.28 -5.47
N GLY A 84 -4.36 17.25 -4.82
CA GLY A 84 -2.93 16.95 -4.70
C GLY A 84 -2.64 16.25 -3.38
N PHE A 85 -1.44 15.67 -3.24
CA PHE A 85 -1.05 15.03 -1.99
C PHE A 85 -0.40 16.01 -1.00
N VAL A 86 -0.42 15.67 0.27
CA VAL A 86 0.39 16.31 1.31
C VAL A 86 1.67 15.51 1.46
N ALA A 87 2.83 16.16 1.36
CA ALA A 87 4.10 15.50 1.66
C ALA A 87 4.16 15.10 3.14
N GLY A 88 4.48 13.85 3.39
CA GLY A 88 4.69 13.29 4.71
C GLY A 88 6.05 12.61 4.81
N GLU A 89 6.50 12.36 6.01
CA GLU A 89 7.75 11.64 6.29
C GLU A 89 7.53 10.60 7.38
N GLY A 90 8.36 9.57 7.37
CA GLY A 90 8.24 8.49 8.34
C GLY A 90 9.05 7.26 7.97
N ALA A 91 8.82 6.20 8.72
CA ALA A 91 9.43 4.90 8.48
C ALA A 91 8.51 3.77 8.93
N GLY A 92 8.54 2.66 8.19
CA GLY A 92 7.94 1.40 8.58
C GLY A 92 8.95 0.27 8.41
N ALA A 93 8.99 -0.64 9.38
CA ALA A 93 9.85 -1.81 9.31
C ALA A 93 9.11 -3.05 9.80
N LEU A 94 9.31 -4.17 9.10
CA LEU A 94 8.75 -5.48 9.42
C LEU A 94 9.87 -6.51 9.46
N VAL A 95 9.71 -7.49 10.34
CA VAL A 95 10.44 -8.75 10.24
C VAL A 95 9.50 -9.73 9.54
N ILE A 96 9.92 -10.23 8.40
CA ILE A 96 9.22 -11.28 7.67
C ILE A 96 10.08 -12.54 7.66
N GLU A 97 9.46 -13.69 7.78
CA GLU A 97 10.17 -14.98 7.83
C GLU A 97 9.27 -16.13 7.39
N SER A 98 9.87 -17.27 7.09
CA SER A 98 9.11 -18.47 6.84
C SER A 98 8.34 -18.89 8.12
N LEU A 99 7.17 -19.47 7.95
CA LEU A 99 6.36 -19.96 9.08
C LEU A 99 7.16 -20.96 9.93
N GLU A 100 7.93 -21.83 9.29
CA GLU A 100 8.77 -22.80 9.96
C GLU A 100 9.80 -22.11 10.88
N SER A 101 10.48 -21.08 10.38
CA SER A 101 11.44 -20.27 11.17
C SER A 101 10.77 -19.60 12.35
N ALA A 102 9.61 -18.96 12.14
CA ALA A 102 8.85 -18.28 13.16
C ALA A 102 8.46 -19.23 14.31
N LEU A 103 7.88 -20.36 13.97
CA LEU A 103 7.44 -21.36 14.95
C LEU A 103 8.61 -22.02 15.68
N ALA A 104 9.74 -22.29 14.99
CA ALA A 104 10.93 -22.90 15.59
C ALA A 104 11.56 -22.04 16.70
N ARG A 105 11.43 -20.69 16.60
CA ARG A 105 11.89 -19.76 17.66
C ARG A 105 10.79 -19.34 18.64
N GLY A 106 9.58 -19.91 18.53
CA GLY A 106 8.46 -19.59 19.40
C GLY A 106 7.84 -18.23 19.16
N ALA A 107 7.94 -17.68 17.93
CA ALA A 107 7.25 -16.45 17.58
C ALA A 107 5.77 -16.71 17.30
N GLU A 108 4.96 -15.70 17.57
CA GLU A 108 3.55 -15.65 17.20
C GLU A 108 3.39 -14.75 15.97
N PRO A 109 3.08 -15.32 14.78
CA PRO A 109 2.87 -14.54 13.58
C PRO A 109 1.67 -13.59 13.73
N ILE A 110 1.83 -12.34 13.25
CA ILE A 110 0.75 -11.34 13.27
C ILE A 110 -0.23 -11.60 12.13
N ALA A 111 0.30 -11.83 10.93
CA ALA A 111 -0.46 -12.09 9.71
C ALA A 111 0.44 -12.81 8.70
N GLU A 112 -0.14 -13.33 7.66
CA GLU A 112 0.57 -13.88 6.51
C GLU A 112 0.64 -12.86 5.37
N ILE A 113 1.82 -12.69 4.76
CA ILE A 113 1.95 -12.03 3.47
C ILE A 113 1.68 -13.09 2.41
N ALA A 114 0.42 -13.14 1.98
CA ALA A 114 -0.09 -14.22 1.13
C ALA A 114 0.32 -14.09 -0.33
N GLY A 115 0.62 -12.87 -0.82
CA GLY A 115 1.04 -12.71 -2.20
C GLY A 115 1.58 -11.32 -2.51
N PHE A 116 2.25 -11.23 -3.66
CA PHE A 116 2.85 -10.02 -4.17
C PHE A 116 2.71 -9.93 -5.69
N GLY A 117 2.14 -8.83 -6.18
CA GLY A 117 2.10 -8.47 -7.59
C GLY A 117 2.94 -7.23 -7.87
N SER A 118 3.68 -7.25 -8.97
CA SER A 118 4.51 -6.12 -9.43
C SER A 118 4.40 -5.98 -10.92
N THR A 119 4.09 -4.78 -11.41
CA THR A 119 3.93 -4.45 -12.82
C THR A 119 4.45 -3.05 -13.12
N GLY A 120 4.55 -2.72 -14.39
CA GLY A 120 4.90 -1.38 -14.86
C GLY A 120 3.88 -0.87 -15.87
N ASP A 121 3.46 0.39 -15.74
CA ASP A 121 2.48 1.02 -16.64
C ASP A 121 3.00 1.19 -18.07
N ALA A 122 4.29 1.52 -18.22
CA ALA A 122 4.91 1.93 -19.51
C ALA A 122 4.11 3.05 -20.21
N TYR A 123 3.50 3.94 -19.45
CA TYR A 123 2.60 4.98 -19.93
C TYR A 123 3.21 6.38 -19.89
N HIS A 124 3.54 6.86 -18.68
CA HIS A 124 4.05 8.22 -18.46
C HIS A 124 5.00 8.27 -17.26
N MET A 125 5.88 9.29 -17.18
CA MET A 125 6.87 9.41 -16.10
C MET A 125 6.24 9.63 -14.72
N THR A 126 5.10 10.34 -14.64
CA THR A 126 4.48 10.74 -13.37
C THR A 126 2.99 10.46 -13.29
N ALA A 127 2.30 10.33 -14.41
CA ALA A 127 0.87 10.00 -14.43
C ALA A 127 0.65 8.48 -14.52
N PRO A 128 -0.27 7.91 -13.74
CA PRO A 128 -0.65 6.51 -13.89
C PRO A 128 -1.41 6.29 -15.22
N ASP A 129 -1.42 5.04 -15.70
CA ASP A 129 -2.23 4.64 -16.84
C ASP A 129 -3.73 4.79 -16.52
N PRO A 130 -4.49 5.65 -17.21
CA PRO A 130 -5.91 5.87 -16.95
C PRO A 130 -6.78 4.64 -17.20
N GLU A 131 -6.29 3.65 -17.98
CA GLU A 131 -6.97 2.37 -18.16
C GLU A 131 -6.75 1.42 -16.98
N ALA A 132 -5.82 1.74 -16.09
CA ALA A 132 -5.50 0.99 -14.89
C ALA A 132 -5.09 -0.47 -15.13
N THR A 133 -4.63 -0.79 -16.35
CA THR A 133 -4.35 -2.16 -16.79
C THR A 133 -3.28 -2.82 -15.93
N ALA A 134 -2.16 -2.12 -15.72
CA ALA A 134 -1.02 -2.68 -15.03
C ALA A 134 -1.27 -2.85 -13.52
N ILE A 135 -1.87 -1.87 -12.85
CA ILE A 135 -2.19 -2.00 -11.42
C ILE A 135 -3.26 -3.07 -11.19
N THR A 136 -4.27 -3.20 -12.07
CA THR A 136 -5.24 -4.30 -12.01
C THR A 136 -4.53 -5.66 -12.10
N ALA A 137 -3.58 -5.80 -13.01
CA ALA A 137 -2.79 -7.03 -13.14
C ALA A 137 -1.92 -7.31 -11.90
N ALA A 138 -1.34 -6.28 -11.26
CA ALA A 138 -0.62 -6.44 -10.01
C ALA A 138 -1.52 -6.93 -8.87
N MET A 139 -2.71 -6.34 -8.72
CA MET A 139 -3.71 -6.77 -7.73
C MET A 139 -4.14 -8.23 -7.96
N ALA A 140 -4.47 -8.59 -9.20
CA ALA A 140 -4.84 -9.95 -9.57
C ALA A 140 -3.71 -10.95 -9.30
N ALA A 141 -2.46 -10.60 -9.62
CA ALA A 141 -1.29 -11.43 -9.37
C ALA A 141 -1.06 -11.66 -7.88
N ALA A 142 -1.20 -10.62 -7.05
CA ALA A 142 -1.05 -10.74 -5.59
C ALA A 142 -2.10 -11.66 -4.99
N LEU A 143 -3.36 -11.55 -5.41
CA LEU A 143 -4.43 -12.45 -4.95
C LEU A 143 -4.17 -13.89 -5.41
N ALA A 144 -3.86 -14.08 -6.69
CA ALA A 144 -3.62 -15.41 -7.26
C ALA A 144 -2.42 -16.13 -6.62
N GLU A 145 -1.34 -15.40 -6.32
CA GLU A 145 -0.16 -15.95 -5.63
C GLU A 145 -0.50 -16.45 -4.22
N GLY A 146 -1.45 -15.79 -3.54
CA GLY A 146 -1.99 -16.20 -2.23
C GLY A 146 -3.08 -17.28 -2.31
N GLY A 147 -3.48 -17.71 -3.52
CA GLY A 147 -4.58 -18.66 -3.71
C GLY A 147 -5.97 -18.06 -3.53
N PHE A 148 -6.08 -16.74 -3.60
CA PHE A 148 -7.34 -15.99 -3.48
C PHE A 148 -7.89 -15.57 -4.84
N THR A 149 -9.18 -15.33 -4.87
CA THR A 149 -9.92 -14.72 -5.99
C THR A 149 -10.34 -13.30 -5.63
N PRO A 150 -10.72 -12.44 -6.58
CA PRO A 150 -11.26 -11.11 -6.27
C PRO A 150 -12.47 -11.15 -5.33
N ALA A 151 -13.28 -12.22 -5.36
CA ALA A 151 -14.43 -12.38 -4.46
C ALA A 151 -14.06 -12.65 -2.98
N ASP A 152 -12.81 -12.99 -2.70
CA ASP A 152 -12.31 -13.19 -1.33
C ASP A 152 -11.78 -11.89 -0.70
N LEU A 153 -11.64 -10.82 -1.50
CA LEU A 153 -11.11 -9.53 -1.04
C LEU A 153 -12.11 -8.88 -0.08
N GLY A 154 -11.66 -8.63 1.14
CA GLY A 154 -12.46 -7.99 2.19
C GLY A 154 -12.18 -6.49 2.35
N HIS A 155 -10.97 -6.03 1.98
CA HIS A 155 -10.55 -4.65 2.18
C HIS A 155 -9.43 -4.26 1.22
N LEU A 156 -9.47 -3.04 0.69
CA LEU A 156 -8.38 -2.41 -0.03
C LEU A 156 -7.81 -1.23 0.78
N ASN A 157 -6.57 -1.36 1.24
CA ASN A 157 -5.77 -0.21 1.65
C ASN A 157 -5.11 0.35 0.39
N ALA A 158 -5.74 1.38 -0.17
CA ALA A 158 -5.36 1.98 -1.43
C ALA A 158 -4.12 2.87 -1.29
N HIS A 159 -3.41 3.06 -2.39
CA HIS A 159 -2.41 4.11 -2.49
C HIS A 159 -3.01 5.48 -2.18
N GLY A 160 -4.17 5.80 -2.73
CA GLY A 160 -5.07 6.87 -2.30
C GLY A 160 -4.37 8.16 -1.90
N THR A 161 -3.74 8.84 -2.85
CA THR A 161 -2.90 10.02 -2.57
C THR A 161 -3.67 11.33 -2.40
N GLY A 162 -4.97 11.35 -2.75
CA GLY A 162 -5.73 12.58 -2.85
C GLY A 162 -5.42 13.37 -4.12
N THR A 163 -4.80 12.73 -5.12
CA THR A 163 -4.61 13.32 -6.44
C THR A 163 -5.71 12.84 -7.40
N PRO A 164 -6.26 13.71 -8.27
CA PRO A 164 -7.33 13.32 -9.18
C PRO A 164 -7.00 12.09 -10.01
N ALA A 165 -5.81 12.04 -10.61
CA ALA A 165 -5.44 10.96 -11.52
C ALA A 165 -5.24 9.62 -10.79
N ASN A 166 -4.53 9.61 -9.64
CA ASN A 166 -4.27 8.36 -8.93
C ASN A 166 -5.55 7.73 -8.41
N ASP A 167 -6.37 8.51 -7.71
CA ASP A 167 -7.55 7.98 -7.03
C ASP A 167 -8.60 7.45 -8.03
N ALA A 168 -8.75 8.14 -9.17
CA ALA A 168 -9.59 7.66 -10.27
C ALA A 168 -9.02 6.36 -10.89
N THR A 169 -7.70 6.27 -11.06
CA THR A 169 -7.05 5.05 -11.59
C THR A 169 -7.22 3.87 -10.65
N GLU A 170 -7.07 4.04 -9.34
CA GLU A 170 -7.27 2.96 -8.38
C GLU A 170 -8.72 2.52 -8.29
N SER A 171 -9.67 3.47 -8.34
CA SER A 171 -11.10 3.17 -8.41
C SER A 171 -11.43 2.33 -9.65
N LYS A 172 -10.88 2.70 -10.82
CA LYS A 172 -11.02 1.94 -12.06
C LYS A 172 -10.35 0.57 -11.98
N ALA A 173 -9.16 0.48 -11.35
CA ALA A 173 -8.48 -0.80 -11.15
C ALA A 173 -9.32 -1.79 -10.35
N LEU A 174 -9.97 -1.31 -9.29
CA LEU A 174 -10.85 -2.13 -8.47
C LEU A 174 -12.06 -2.60 -9.26
N ALA A 175 -12.68 -1.71 -10.05
CA ALA A 175 -13.79 -2.06 -10.94
C ALA A 175 -13.38 -3.06 -12.04
N ASN A 176 -12.19 -2.92 -12.61
CA ASN A 176 -11.63 -3.87 -13.58
C ASN A 176 -11.38 -5.25 -12.95
N LEU A 177 -10.95 -5.28 -11.67
CA LEU A 177 -10.61 -6.51 -10.95
C LEU A 177 -11.83 -7.34 -10.60
N MET A 178 -12.91 -6.71 -10.10
CA MET A 178 -14.03 -7.43 -9.48
C MET A 178 -15.41 -7.05 -10.01
N GLY A 179 -15.49 -6.16 -10.99
CA GLY A 179 -16.73 -5.61 -11.52
C GLY A 179 -17.19 -4.36 -10.73
N ALA A 180 -17.89 -3.46 -11.41
CA ALA A 180 -18.25 -2.15 -10.86
C ALA A 180 -19.13 -2.24 -9.59
N ASP A 181 -20.12 -3.13 -9.58
CA ASP A 181 -21.05 -3.28 -8.46
C ASP A 181 -20.32 -3.77 -7.19
N ALA A 182 -19.48 -4.80 -7.31
CA ALA A 182 -18.70 -5.32 -6.19
C ALA A 182 -17.62 -4.33 -5.73
N ALA A 183 -17.01 -3.59 -6.63
CA ALA A 183 -16.03 -2.54 -6.32
C ALA A 183 -16.64 -1.39 -5.51
N ALA A 184 -17.90 -1.02 -5.81
CA ALA A 184 -18.63 0.03 -5.10
C ALA A 184 -19.04 -0.36 -3.66
N GLU A 185 -19.00 -1.64 -3.33
CA GLU A 185 -19.35 -2.15 -1.99
C GLU A 185 -18.12 -2.52 -1.15
N LEU A 186 -16.95 -2.73 -1.79
CA LEU A 186 -15.74 -3.11 -1.08
C LEU A 186 -15.23 -1.96 -0.19
N PRO A 187 -14.97 -2.19 1.11
CA PRO A 187 -14.31 -1.21 1.97
C PRO A 187 -12.97 -0.76 1.41
N VAL A 188 -12.82 0.53 1.14
CA VAL A 188 -11.59 1.17 0.67
C VAL A 188 -11.11 2.18 1.69
N THR A 189 -9.82 2.14 2.00
CA THR A 189 -9.19 3.10 2.90
C THR A 189 -7.92 3.66 2.31
N SER A 190 -7.57 4.87 2.72
CA SER A 190 -6.23 5.41 2.58
C SER A 190 -5.80 6.09 3.87
N ILE A 191 -4.73 5.59 4.47
CA ILE A 191 -4.16 6.20 5.68
C ILE A 191 -3.49 7.55 5.40
N LYS A 192 -3.28 7.89 4.13
CA LYS A 192 -2.67 9.18 3.73
C LYS A 192 -3.53 10.38 4.09
N GLY A 193 -4.82 10.19 4.35
CA GLY A 193 -5.65 11.22 4.99
C GLY A 193 -5.12 11.68 6.34
N THR A 194 -4.42 10.79 7.07
CA THR A 194 -3.83 11.07 8.39
C THR A 194 -2.32 11.32 8.31
N THR A 195 -1.60 10.52 7.53
CA THR A 195 -0.12 10.53 7.52
C THR A 195 0.47 11.47 6.48
N GLY A 196 -0.30 11.95 5.53
CA GLY A 196 0.22 12.46 4.28
C GLY A 196 0.88 11.34 3.45
N HIS A 197 1.49 11.69 2.36
CA HIS A 197 2.20 10.75 1.50
C HIS A 197 3.67 10.67 1.88
N MET A 198 4.06 9.59 2.54
CA MET A 198 5.43 9.33 3.00
C MET A 198 6.32 8.70 1.89
N LEU A 199 5.98 8.88 0.62
CA LEU A 199 6.73 8.43 -0.55
C LEU A 199 7.29 7.00 -0.39
N GLY A 200 8.61 6.83 -0.33
CA GLY A 200 9.26 5.53 -0.22
C GLY A 200 8.94 4.75 1.07
N ALA A 201 8.53 5.43 2.15
CA ALA A 201 8.10 4.79 3.39
C ALA A 201 6.64 4.32 3.33
N ALA A 202 5.79 4.93 2.48
CA ALA A 202 4.35 4.74 2.49
C ALA A 202 3.94 3.26 2.41
N GLY A 203 4.45 2.53 1.41
CA GLY A 203 4.09 1.12 1.21
C GLY A 203 4.47 0.19 2.38
N ALA A 204 5.51 0.53 3.16
CA ALA A 204 5.87 -0.25 4.35
C ALA A 204 4.90 0.01 5.51
N VAL A 205 4.51 1.26 5.74
CA VAL A 205 3.53 1.62 6.78
C VAL A 205 2.14 1.08 6.42
N GLU A 206 1.75 1.16 5.16
CA GLU A 206 0.50 0.61 4.63
C GLU A 206 0.43 -0.92 4.74
N ALA A 207 1.55 -1.61 4.51
CA ALA A 207 1.68 -3.04 4.74
C ALA A 207 1.46 -3.41 6.22
N ILE A 208 2.01 -2.63 7.15
CA ILE A 208 1.78 -2.82 8.60
C ILE A 208 0.30 -2.63 8.92
N VAL A 209 -0.34 -1.61 8.37
CA VAL A 209 -1.77 -1.36 8.57
C VAL A 209 -2.61 -2.52 8.05
N CYS A 210 -2.32 -3.05 6.85
CA CYS A 210 -3.01 -4.22 6.30
C CYS A 210 -2.82 -5.47 7.17
N ALA A 211 -1.60 -5.75 7.61
CA ALA A 211 -1.31 -6.88 8.49
C ALA A 211 -2.12 -6.80 9.81
N LEU A 212 -2.18 -5.60 10.40
CA LEU A 212 -2.95 -5.37 11.62
C LEU A 212 -4.47 -5.41 11.36
N SER A 213 -4.93 -4.97 10.19
CA SER A 213 -6.34 -5.01 9.79
C SER A 213 -6.86 -6.44 9.76
N VAL A 214 -6.16 -7.35 9.08
CA VAL A 214 -6.55 -8.77 9.02
C VAL A 214 -6.36 -9.50 10.36
N ALA A 215 -5.34 -9.12 11.15
CA ALA A 215 -5.08 -9.73 12.46
C ALA A 215 -6.10 -9.33 13.53
N ARG A 216 -6.75 -8.18 13.37
CA ARG A 216 -7.68 -7.62 14.37
C ARG A 216 -9.13 -7.58 13.90
N ASP A 217 -9.43 -8.17 12.75
CA ASP A 217 -10.76 -8.11 12.13
C ASP A 217 -11.31 -6.67 12.10
N ALA A 218 -10.49 -5.72 11.65
CA ALA A 218 -10.83 -4.31 11.68
C ALA A 218 -10.37 -3.60 10.40
N VAL A 219 -11.09 -2.53 10.02
CA VAL A 219 -10.72 -1.66 8.88
C VAL A 219 -10.55 -0.24 9.40
N PRO A 220 -9.38 0.41 9.19
CA PRO A 220 -9.17 1.77 9.64
C PRO A 220 -9.94 2.78 8.78
N PRO A 221 -10.26 3.98 9.30
CA PRO A 221 -10.93 5.02 8.53
C PRO A 221 -9.96 5.78 7.63
N THR A 222 -10.52 6.42 6.60
CA THR A 222 -9.87 7.45 5.79
C THR A 222 -10.21 8.83 6.37
N ALA A 223 -9.23 9.54 6.90
CA ALA A 223 -9.45 10.90 7.38
C ALA A 223 -9.63 11.88 6.21
N GLY A 224 -10.40 12.94 6.43
CA GLY A 224 -10.61 14.03 5.48
C GLY A 224 -11.73 13.80 4.45
N PHE A 225 -12.18 12.57 4.24
CA PHE A 225 -13.26 12.26 3.30
C PHE A 225 -14.61 12.77 3.80
N ALA A 226 -15.33 13.52 2.96
CA ALA A 226 -16.67 14.01 3.26
C ALA A 226 -17.61 13.97 2.04
N GLU A 227 -17.07 14.04 0.82
CA GLU A 227 -17.88 14.11 -0.41
C GLU A 227 -17.34 13.11 -1.45
N ALA A 228 -18.22 12.19 -1.89
CA ALA A 228 -17.86 11.21 -2.89
C ALA A 228 -17.59 11.86 -4.26
N ALA A 229 -16.49 11.51 -4.89
CA ALA A 229 -16.16 11.95 -6.23
C ALA A 229 -16.85 11.05 -7.27
N GLU A 230 -17.41 11.65 -8.33
CA GLU A 230 -18.08 10.90 -9.41
C GLU A 230 -17.14 9.93 -10.13
N ASP A 231 -15.85 10.28 -10.23
CA ASP A 231 -14.80 9.48 -10.87
C ASP A 231 -14.17 8.44 -9.92
N CYS A 232 -14.64 8.36 -8.67
CA CYS A 232 -14.16 7.40 -7.67
C CYS A 232 -15.35 6.70 -6.98
N PRO A 233 -16.11 5.85 -7.69
CA PRO A 233 -17.26 5.14 -7.12
C PRO A 233 -16.83 3.95 -6.24
N VAL A 234 -16.21 4.24 -5.10
CA VAL A 234 -15.71 3.26 -4.12
C VAL A 234 -16.29 3.52 -2.73
N ALA A 235 -16.43 2.47 -1.92
CA ALA A 235 -16.93 2.58 -0.54
C ALA A 235 -15.81 3.03 0.41
N VAL A 236 -15.57 4.34 0.49
CA VAL A 236 -14.56 4.89 1.40
C VAL A 236 -15.01 4.74 2.85
N VAL A 237 -14.20 4.08 3.66
CA VAL A 237 -14.46 3.91 5.10
C VAL A 237 -14.12 5.21 5.82
N THR A 238 -15.11 5.82 6.49
CA THR A 238 -14.98 7.09 7.22
C THR A 238 -14.90 6.94 8.72
N GLU A 239 -15.37 5.81 9.25
CA GLU A 239 -15.29 5.43 10.66
C GLU A 239 -14.66 4.04 10.76
N ALA A 240 -13.92 3.79 11.84
CA ALA A 240 -13.29 2.49 12.03
C ALA A 240 -14.36 1.38 12.09
N VAL A 241 -14.18 0.34 11.28
CA VAL A 241 -15.03 -0.86 11.32
C VAL A 241 -14.32 -1.90 12.17
N THR A 242 -15.03 -2.49 13.13
CA THR A 242 -14.56 -3.55 14.01
C THR A 242 -15.43 -4.79 13.85
N ASP A 243 -14.95 -5.93 14.32
CA ASP A 243 -15.64 -7.21 14.16
C ASP A 243 -15.93 -7.56 12.68
N TYR A 244 -14.96 -7.25 11.82
CA TYR A 244 -15.04 -7.45 10.37
C TYR A 244 -14.00 -8.48 9.91
N PRO A 245 -14.31 -9.79 10.01
CA PRO A 245 -13.39 -10.84 9.62
C PRO A 245 -13.16 -10.84 8.12
N GLN A 246 -11.88 -10.81 7.74
CA GLN A 246 -11.42 -10.73 6.36
C GLN A 246 -10.70 -12.01 5.97
N LYS A 247 -10.91 -12.50 4.76
CA LYS A 247 -10.10 -13.59 4.20
C LYS A 247 -8.76 -13.07 3.71
N VAL A 248 -8.78 -11.93 3.01
CA VAL A 248 -7.60 -11.26 2.46
C VAL A 248 -7.84 -9.76 2.36
N ALA A 249 -6.83 -8.98 2.65
CA ALA A 249 -6.77 -7.54 2.36
C ALA A 249 -5.64 -7.27 1.36
N LEU A 250 -5.81 -6.26 0.50
CA LEU A 250 -4.78 -5.77 -0.40
C LEU A 250 -4.24 -4.41 0.07
N SER A 251 -2.93 -4.21 -0.09
CA SER A 251 -2.29 -2.91 -0.07
C SER A 251 -1.71 -2.61 -1.44
N THR A 252 -2.09 -1.49 -2.05
CA THR A 252 -1.60 -1.05 -3.36
C THR A 252 -0.64 0.12 -3.23
N SER A 253 0.36 0.17 -4.09
CA SER A 253 1.29 1.28 -4.18
C SER A 253 1.57 1.59 -5.66
N LEU A 254 1.34 2.85 -6.05
CA LEU A 254 1.61 3.36 -7.39
C LEU A 254 2.73 4.39 -7.31
N GLY A 255 3.85 4.12 -7.95
CA GLY A 255 5.02 5.00 -7.95
C GLY A 255 5.24 5.72 -9.27
N PHE A 256 5.77 6.94 -9.20
CA PHE A 256 6.26 7.63 -10.38
C PHE A 256 7.24 6.74 -11.15
N GLY A 257 7.22 6.82 -12.48
CA GLY A 257 7.89 5.86 -13.36
C GLY A 257 6.98 4.69 -13.78
N GLY A 258 5.72 4.67 -13.31
CA GLY A 258 4.76 3.62 -13.60
C GLY A 258 4.97 2.34 -12.77
N HIS A 259 5.63 2.45 -11.62
CA HIS A 259 5.84 1.31 -10.73
C HIS A 259 4.57 0.97 -9.96
N ASN A 260 4.05 -0.24 -10.13
CA ASN A 260 2.89 -0.74 -9.41
C ASN A 260 3.27 -1.94 -8.55
N ALA A 261 2.83 -1.92 -7.30
CA ALA A 261 2.94 -3.02 -6.36
C ALA A 261 1.61 -3.29 -5.66
N ALA A 262 1.29 -4.54 -5.45
CA ALA A 262 0.18 -4.99 -4.62
C ALA A 262 0.68 -6.09 -3.67
N LEU A 263 0.37 -5.95 -2.38
CA LEU A 263 0.64 -6.94 -1.35
C LEU A 263 -0.68 -7.49 -0.82
N ALA A 264 -0.81 -8.81 -0.76
CA ALA A 264 -1.96 -9.49 -0.18
C ALA A 264 -1.63 -9.98 1.24
N PHE A 265 -2.50 -9.68 2.19
CA PHE A 265 -2.38 -10.08 3.59
C PHE A 265 -3.58 -10.93 3.98
N SER A 266 -3.33 -12.06 4.64
CA SER A 266 -4.37 -12.90 5.24
C SER A 266 -4.13 -13.08 6.74
N PRO A 267 -5.20 -13.36 7.53
CA PRO A 267 -5.03 -13.65 8.94
C PRO A 267 -4.25 -14.96 9.11
N TYR A 268 -3.29 -14.96 10.03
CA TYR A 268 -2.66 -16.20 10.45
C TYR A 268 -3.67 -17.02 11.27
N LYS A 269 -3.92 -18.24 10.80
CA LYS A 269 -4.75 -19.22 11.51
C LYS A 269 -3.82 -20.33 11.99
N GLY A 270 -3.37 -20.21 13.25
CA GLY A 270 -2.51 -21.17 13.92
C GLY A 270 -2.99 -22.61 13.84
#